data_0986727a981440a10103e9ca06a201bc
#
_entry.id   0986727a981440a10103e9ca06a201bc
#
_cell.length_a   1.000
_cell.length_b   1.000
_cell.length_c   1.000
_cell.angle_alpha   90.00
_cell.angle_beta   90.00
_cell.angle_gamma   90.00
#
_symmetry.space_group_name_H-M   'P 1'
#
loop_
_entity.id
_entity.type
_entity.pdbx_description
1 polymer ?
#
loop_
_entity_poly.entity_id
_entity_poly.type
_entity_poly.pdbx_seq_one_letter_code
_entity_poly.pdbx_strand_id
1 'polypeptide(L)'
;LMLTRYELLAISNNLTELGIKKIRRVGNHTEFEQIRDYVTGDDFRLINWKATARTSRLMVNVYQDERSQQVFSIIDKGRVMQQAFRGMTYLDYAINASLVLSYMAMRKEDKAGIVTFSSRFEDFVPASRRTGHMQNILEILYRQQTRFAESDYSALVDGVNLHVSKRSLLVLY
;
A
#
# COMPACT_ATOMS: atom_id res chain seq x y z
N LEU A 1 -17.09 -8.29 18.08
CA LEU A 1 -17.32 -9.37 17.10
C LEU A 1 -16.04 -9.52 16.28
N MET A 2 -15.10 -10.32 16.76
CA MET A 2 -14.03 -10.83 15.92
C MET A 2 -14.71 -11.63 14.81
N LEU A 3 -14.75 -11.10 13.60
CA LEU A 3 -14.87 -11.92 12.41
C LEU A 3 -13.75 -12.95 12.53
N THR A 4 -14.13 -14.20 12.68
CA THR A 4 -13.17 -15.25 12.95
C THR A 4 -12.13 -15.24 11.84
N ARG A 5 -10.88 -15.26 12.22
CA ARG A 5 -9.67 -15.27 11.34
C ARG A 5 -9.82 -16.23 10.15
N TYR A 6 -10.69 -17.21 10.26
CA TYR A 6 -10.97 -18.23 9.26
C TYR A 6 -11.96 -17.77 8.18
N GLU A 7 -12.94 -16.93 8.49
CA GLU A 7 -13.91 -16.41 7.49
C GLU A 7 -13.25 -15.44 6.53
N LEU A 8 -12.36 -14.58 7.02
CA LEU A 8 -11.58 -13.66 6.18
C LEU A 8 -10.58 -14.40 5.28
N LEU A 9 -9.97 -15.48 5.78
CA LEU A 9 -9.10 -16.35 4.98
C LEU A 9 -9.87 -17.11 3.91
N ALA A 10 -11.09 -17.58 4.23
CA ALA A 10 -11.97 -18.26 3.28
C ALA A 10 -12.42 -17.32 2.15
N ILE A 11 -12.81 -16.09 2.47
CA ILE A 11 -13.15 -15.06 1.47
C ILE A 11 -11.95 -14.74 0.58
N SER A 12 -10.75 -14.62 1.15
CA SER A 12 -9.53 -14.37 0.39
C SER A 12 -9.16 -15.51 -0.56
N ASN A 13 -9.36 -16.76 -0.15
CA ASN A 13 -9.10 -17.93 -1.01
C ASN A 13 -10.14 -18.04 -2.14
N ASN A 14 -11.41 -17.81 -1.86
CA ASN A 14 -12.46 -17.82 -2.88
C ASN A 14 -12.27 -16.74 -3.95
N LEU A 15 -11.74 -15.56 -3.60
CA LEU A 15 -11.40 -14.53 -4.59
C LEU A 15 -10.26 -14.98 -5.54
N THR A 16 -9.41 -15.89 -5.11
CA THR A 16 -8.35 -16.47 -5.96
C THR A 16 -8.91 -17.55 -6.89
N GLU A 17 -9.93 -18.29 -6.48
CA GLU A 17 -10.61 -19.32 -7.28
C GLU A 17 -11.59 -18.76 -8.31
N LEU A 18 -12.11 -17.55 -8.11
CA LEU A 18 -13.01 -16.87 -9.05
C LEU A 18 -12.34 -16.41 -10.35
N GLY A 19 -11.18 -16.97 -10.68
CA GLY A 19 -10.60 -16.84 -12.02
C GLY A 19 -10.36 -15.39 -12.45
N ILE A 20 -10.06 -14.48 -11.53
CA ILE A 20 -9.60 -13.14 -11.88
C ILE A 20 -8.28 -13.33 -12.62
N LYS A 21 -8.40 -13.43 -13.93
CA LYS A 21 -7.29 -13.51 -14.88
C LYS A 21 -6.30 -12.43 -14.48
N LYS A 22 -5.12 -12.85 -14.05
CA LYS A 22 -4.02 -11.97 -13.66
C LYS A 22 -3.71 -11.10 -14.88
N ILE A 23 -4.36 -9.94 -14.99
CA ILE A 23 -4.12 -9.01 -16.08
C ILE A 23 -2.68 -8.55 -15.88
N ARG A 24 -1.81 -9.05 -16.74
CA ARG A 24 -0.40 -8.67 -16.83
C ARG A 24 -0.36 -7.22 -17.30
N ARG A 25 -0.56 -6.28 -16.38
CA ARG A 25 -0.38 -4.86 -16.68
C ARG A 25 1.12 -4.58 -16.62
N VAL A 26 1.68 -4.33 -17.79
CA VAL A 26 3.04 -3.81 -17.93
C VAL A 26 3.04 -2.42 -17.26
N GLY A 27 3.47 -2.38 -16.00
CA GLY A 27 3.73 -1.14 -15.26
C GLY A 27 5.22 -0.82 -15.41
N ASN A 28 5.55 0.39 -15.84
CA ASN A 28 6.92 0.88 -16.03
C ASN A 28 7.66 1.20 -14.71
N HIS A 29 7.43 0.45 -13.65
CA HIS A 29 8.18 0.60 -12.40
C HIS A 29 9.08 -0.61 -12.21
N THR A 30 10.28 -0.47 -12.76
CA THR A 30 11.37 -1.44 -12.61
C THR A 30 12.29 -0.96 -11.49
N GLU A 31 12.46 -1.76 -10.43
CA GLU A 31 13.53 -1.54 -9.46
C GLU A 31 14.83 -2.16 -10.00
N PHE A 32 15.92 -1.42 -9.86
CA PHE A 32 17.26 -1.94 -10.19
C PHE A 32 17.55 -3.13 -9.27
N GLU A 33 17.84 -4.30 -9.86
CA GLU A 33 18.17 -5.51 -9.14
C GLU A 33 19.69 -5.73 -9.08
N GLN A 34 20.31 -5.85 -10.25
CA GLN A 34 21.75 -6.14 -10.35
C GLN A 34 22.32 -5.72 -11.71
N ILE A 35 23.65 -5.76 -11.80
CA ILE A 35 24.39 -5.66 -13.04
C ILE A 35 24.94 -7.05 -13.37
N ARG A 36 24.70 -7.53 -14.60
CA ARG A 36 25.26 -8.79 -15.09
C ARG A 36 25.93 -8.64 -16.44
N ASP A 37 26.67 -9.64 -16.85
CA ASP A 37 27.26 -9.69 -18.21
C ASP A 37 26.12 -9.69 -19.25
N TYR A 38 26.34 -8.98 -20.35
CA TYR A 38 25.48 -8.96 -21.51
C TYR A 38 25.41 -10.34 -22.17
N VAL A 39 24.22 -10.77 -22.48
CA VAL A 39 23.98 -11.99 -23.28
C VAL A 39 23.31 -11.61 -24.59
N THR A 40 23.68 -12.30 -25.68
CA THR A 40 23.09 -12.04 -26.99
C THR A 40 21.55 -12.13 -26.94
N GLY A 41 20.88 -11.02 -27.28
CA GLY A 41 19.42 -10.89 -27.19
C GLY A 41 18.94 -9.93 -26.09
N ASP A 42 19.83 -9.44 -25.23
CA ASP A 42 19.50 -8.38 -24.27
C ASP A 42 19.26 -7.04 -25.01
N ASP A 43 18.38 -6.20 -24.45
CA ASP A 43 18.09 -4.87 -24.97
C ASP A 43 19.29 -3.93 -24.75
N PHE A 44 19.83 -3.37 -25.85
CA PHE A 44 20.95 -2.42 -25.83
C PHE A 44 20.70 -1.17 -24.97
N ARG A 45 19.44 -0.80 -24.74
CA ARG A 45 19.05 0.34 -23.91
C ARG A 45 19.38 0.13 -22.44
N LEU A 46 19.54 -1.14 -22.02
CA LEU A 46 19.84 -1.54 -20.66
C LEU A 46 21.34 -1.61 -20.38
N ILE A 47 22.19 -1.35 -21.35
CA ILE A 47 23.65 -1.39 -21.18
C ILE A 47 24.09 -0.34 -20.15
N ASN A 48 24.82 -0.80 -19.15
CA ASN A 48 25.47 0.05 -18.17
C ASN A 48 26.86 0.43 -18.64
N TRP A 49 26.99 1.54 -19.35
CA TRP A 49 28.26 1.99 -19.91
C TRP A 49 29.33 2.24 -18.84
N LYS A 50 28.94 2.66 -17.63
CA LYS A 50 29.87 2.91 -16.51
C LYS A 50 30.46 1.59 -15.99
N ALA A 51 29.64 0.55 -15.85
CA ALA A 51 30.11 -0.78 -15.44
C ALA A 51 30.95 -1.43 -16.55
N THR A 52 30.51 -1.32 -17.80
CA THR A 52 31.23 -1.79 -19.00
C THR A 52 32.64 -1.21 -19.08
N ALA A 53 32.80 0.09 -18.88
CA ALA A 53 34.10 0.74 -18.90
C ALA A 53 35.03 0.27 -17.77
N ARG A 54 34.50 -0.15 -16.63
CA ARG A 54 35.30 -0.64 -15.50
C ARG A 54 35.73 -2.10 -15.65
N THR A 55 34.85 -2.93 -16.25
CA THR A 55 35.07 -4.37 -16.33
C THR A 55 35.64 -4.81 -17.67
N SER A 56 35.70 -3.92 -18.66
CA SER A 56 36.06 -4.20 -20.06
C SER A 56 35.19 -5.31 -20.72
N ARG A 57 33.97 -5.53 -20.16
CA ARG A 57 32.97 -6.45 -20.66
C ARG A 57 31.65 -5.70 -20.77
N LEU A 58 30.84 -6.04 -21.76
CA LEU A 58 29.50 -5.46 -21.86
C LEU A 58 28.65 -5.89 -20.66
N MET A 59 28.18 -4.92 -19.90
CA MET A 59 27.37 -5.10 -18.71
C MET A 59 25.99 -4.52 -18.91
N VAL A 60 24.94 -5.21 -18.44
CA VAL A 60 23.55 -4.74 -18.50
C VAL A 60 22.97 -4.58 -17.11
N ASN A 61 22.13 -3.56 -16.97
CA ASN A 61 21.29 -3.43 -15.79
C ASN A 61 20.13 -4.41 -15.90
N VAL A 62 19.97 -5.26 -14.91
CA VAL A 62 18.79 -6.09 -14.74
C VAL A 62 17.84 -5.37 -13.82
N TYR A 63 16.62 -5.22 -14.27
CA TYR A 63 15.54 -4.62 -13.50
C TYR A 63 14.52 -5.68 -13.16
N GLN A 64 14.09 -5.71 -11.92
CA GLN A 64 12.98 -6.56 -11.49
C GLN A 64 11.70 -5.74 -11.53
N ASP A 65 10.63 -6.33 -12.07
CA ASP A 65 9.32 -5.72 -11.94
C ASP A 65 8.96 -5.62 -10.45
N GLU A 66 8.80 -4.41 -9.94
CA GLU A 66 8.29 -4.20 -8.58
C GLU A 66 6.84 -4.70 -8.54
N ARG A 67 6.65 -5.96 -8.18
CA ARG A 67 5.33 -6.61 -8.11
C ARG A 67 4.52 -6.14 -6.91
N SER A 68 5.15 -5.48 -5.95
CA SER A 68 4.47 -5.01 -4.74
C SER A 68 3.64 -3.78 -5.03
N GLN A 69 2.35 -3.87 -4.80
CA GLN A 69 1.41 -2.76 -4.90
C GLN A 69 1.42 -1.97 -3.58
N GLN A 70 1.23 -0.65 -3.68
CA GLN A 70 0.98 0.18 -2.50
C GLN A 70 -0.53 0.22 -2.22
N VAL A 71 -0.90 -0.10 -0.99
CA VAL A 71 -2.29 -0.09 -0.52
C VAL A 71 -2.38 0.90 0.64
N PHE A 72 -3.14 1.96 0.47
CA PHE A 72 -3.39 2.93 1.52
C PHE A 72 -4.82 2.79 2.03
N SER A 73 -4.95 2.62 3.34
CA SER A 73 -6.23 2.77 4.04
C SER A 73 -6.37 4.22 4.47
N ILE A 74 -7.43 4.87 4.01
CA ILE A 74 -7.77 6.26 4.32
C ILE A 74 -8.94 6.23 5.30
N ILE A 75 -8.74 6.80 6.48
CA ILE A 75 -9.72 6.79 7.57
C ILE A 75 -10.23 8.21 7.81
N ASP A 76 -11.54 8.38 7.61
CA ASP A 76 -12.23 9.58 8.01
C ASP A 76 -12.38 9.63 9.54
N LYS A 77 -12.13 10.79 10.15
CA LYS A 77 -12.30 11.02 11.59
C LYS A 77 -13.31 12.12 11.88
N GLY A 78 -14.08 12.51 10.89
CA GLY A 78 -15.09 13.53 11.02
C GLY A 78 -16.23 13.14 11.95
N ARG A 79 -17.15 14.09 12.16
CA ARG A 79 -18.28 13.96 13.08
C ARG A 79 -19.15 12.72 12.86
N VAL A 80 -19.32 12.28 11.61
CA VAL A 80 -20.15 11.12 11.26
C VAL A 80 -19.58 9.84 11.85
N MET A 81 -18.26 9.71 11.96
CA MET A 81 -17.56 8.53 12.43
C MET A 81 -17.73 8.26 13.95
N GLN A 82 -18.36 9.21 14.69
CA GLN A 82 -18.71 9.01 16.11
C GLN A 82 -19.97 8.18 16.30
N GLN A 83 -20.77 7.99 15.27
CA GLN A 83 -22.00 7.20 15.38
C GLN A 83 -21.69 5.79 15.86
N ALA A 84 -22.43 5.36 16.88
CA ALA A 84 -22.29 4.02 17.44
C ALA A 84 -23.21 3.04 16.70
N PHE A 85 -22.67 1.89 16.36
CA PHE A 85 -23.40 0.77 15.83
C PHE A 85 -22.96 -0.52 16.53
N ARG A 86 -23.92 -1.24 17.11
CA ARG A 86 -23.66 -2.51 17.83
C ARG A 86 -22.53 -2.43 18.87
N GLY A 87 -22.44 -1.33 19.59
CA GLY A 87 -21.46 -1.15 20.69
C GLY A 87 -20.09 -0.66 20.29
N MET A 88 -19.87 -0.36 19.03
CA MET A 88 -18.63 0.23 18.49
C MET A 88 -18.96 1.46 17.66
N THR A 89 -18.04 2.41 17.57
CA THR A 89 -18.18 3.55 16.64
C THR A 89 -17.83 3.17 15.21
N TYR A 90 -18.28 3.94 14.22
CA TYR A 90 -17.84 3.73 12.84
C TYR A 90 -16.33 3.86 12.70
N LEU A 91 -15.70 4.74 13.49
CA LEU A 91 -14.23 4.84 13.53
C LEU A 91 -13.59 3.50 13.97
N ASP A 92 -14.15 2.83 15.00
CA ASP A 92 -13.63 1.54 15.45
C ASP A 92 -13.72 0.48 14.36
N TYR A 93 -14.83 0.48 13.61
CA TYR A 93 -14.98 -0.43 12.45
C TYR A 93 -13.96 -0.11 11.36
N ALA A 94 -13.76 1.16 11.03
CA ALA A 94 -12.77 1.60 10.04
C ALA A 94 -11.35 1.21 10.44
N ILE A 95 -10.99 1.41 11.71
CA ILE A 95 -9.69 1.00 12.27
C ILE A 95 -9.51 -0.51 12.14
N ASN A 96 -10.49 -1.30 12.56
CA ASN A 96 -10.41 -2.77 12.47
C ASN A 96 -10.29 -3.24 11.02
N ALA A 97 -11.08 -2.67 10.11
CA ALA A 97 -11.03 -3.01 8.69
C ALA A 97 -9.67 -2.64 8.05
N SER A 98 -9.14 -1.47 8.39
CA SER A 98 -7.83 -1.01 7.89
C SER A 98 -6.67 -1.87 8.41
N LEU A 99 -6.73 -2.33 9.67
CA LEU A 99 -5.75 -3.26 10.23
C LEU A 99 -5.75 -4.61 9.49
N VAL A 100 -6.95 -5.15 9.23
CA VAL A 100 -7.10 -6.40 8.48
C VAL A 100 -6.56 -6.24 7.06
N LEU A 101 -6.91 -5.15 6.36
CA LEU A 101 -6.43 -4.89 5.01
C LEU A 101 -4.91 -4.73 4.97
N SER A 102 -4.34 -3.96 5.91
CA SER A 102 -2.89 -3.77 6.01
C SER A 102 -2.15 -5.08 6.26
N TYR A 103 -2.67 -5.91 7.16
CA TYR A 103 -2.11 -7.24 7.43
C TYR A 103 -2.16 -8.15 6.19
N MET A 104 -3.29 -8.16 5.47
CA MET A 104 -3.45 -8.98 4.27
C MET A 104 -2.56 -8.49 3.12
N ALA A 105 -2.44 -7.17 2.93
CA ALA A 105 -1.54 -6.58 1.94
C ALA A 105 -0.08 -7.00 2.22
N MET A 106 0.39 -6.82 3.45
CA MET A 106 1.75 -7.19 3.83
C MET A 106 2.01 -8.70 3.70
N ARG A 107 1.04 -9.56 3.97
CA ARG A 107 1.15 -11.01 3.72
C ARG A 107 1.27 -11.37 2.24
N LYS A 108 0.72 -10.55 1.35
CA LYS A 108 0.84 -10.70 -0.10
C LYS A 108 2.08 -10.01 -0.69
N GLU A 109 3.00 -9.61 0.17
CA GLU A 109 4.20 -8.86 -0.19
C GLU A 109 3.93 -7.46 -0.75
N ASP A 110 2.70 -6.95 -0.60
CA ASP A 110 2.35 -5.58 -0.90
C ASP A 110 2.77 -4.63 0.22
N LYS A 111 2.81 -3.34 -0.08
CA LYS A 111 3.18 -2.29 0.88
C LYS A 111 1.89 -1.67 1.44
N ALA A 112 1.73 -1.68 2.76
CA ALA A 112 0.60 -1.06 3.43
C ALA A 112 0.95 0.33 3.96
N GLY A 113 0.04 1.28 3.78
CA GLY A 113 0.13 2.65 4.31
C GLY A 113 -1.21 3.07 4.92
N ILE A 114 -1.17 4.10 5.76
CA ILE A 114 -2.35 4.68 6.42
C ILE A 114 -2.38 6.18 6.18
N VAL A 115 -3.58 6.68 5.97
CA VAL A 115 -3.88 8.12 5.95
C VAL A 115 -5.05 8.35 6.89
N THR A 116 -4.99 9.40 7.70
CA THR A 116 -6.14 9.85 8.47
C THR A 116 -6.45 11.30 8.14
N PHE A 117 -7.71 11.66 8.13
CA PHE A 117 -8.15 13.03 7.86
C PHE A 117 -9.45 13.36 8.60
N SER A 118 -9.70 14.64 8.75
CA SER A 118 -10.97 15.21 9.20
C SER A 118 -11.22 16.52 8.45
N SER A 119 -11.26 17.67 9.10
CA SER A 119 -11.24 18.99 8.46
C SER A 119 -9.89 19.36 7.82
N ARG A 120 -8.91 18.48 7.93
CA ARG A 120 -7.57 18.58 7.35
C ARG A 120 -6.94 17.22 7.19
N PHE A 121 -5.89 17.10 6.38
CA PHE A 121 -5.00 15.97 6.34
C PHE A 121 -4.22 15.87 7.66
N GLU A 122 -4.23 14.71 8.33
CA GLU A 122 -3.65 14.60 9.68
C GLU A 122 -2.45 13.67 9.71
N ASP A 123 -2.66 12.36 9.85
CA ASP A 123 -1.56 11.42 9.92
C ASP A 123 -1.30 10.75 8.56
N PHE A 124 -0.04 10.56 8.24
CA PHE A 124 0.41 9.85 7.07
C PHE A 124 1.48 8.82 7.43
N VAL A 125 1.18 7.56 7.17
CA VAL A 125 2.14 6.46 7.27
C VAL A 125 2.48 6.01 5.86
N PRO A 126 3.72 6.22 5.41
CA PRO A 126 4.12 5.81 4.06
C PRO A 126 3.99 4.29 3.89
N ALA A 127 3.60 3.87 2.69
CA ALA A 127 3.43 2.46 2.39
C ALA A 127 4.76 1.71 2.47
N SER A 128 4.82 0.69 3.34
CA SER A 128 6.01 -0.12 3.58
C SER A 128 5.64 -1.57 3.91
N ARG A 129 6.60 -2.47 3.76
CA ARG A 129 6.50 -3.89 4.21
C ARG A 129 7.64 -4.29 5.14
N ARG A 130 8.40 -3.33 5.66
CA ARG A 130 9.55 -3.61 6.53
C ARG A 130 9.11 -4.27 7.82
N THR A 131 10.00 -5.05 8.43
CA THR A 131 9.79 -5.61 9.76
C THR A 131 9.47 -4.49 10.76
N GLY A 132 8.44 -4.69 11.59
CA GLY A 132 7.98 -3.69 12.56
C GLY A 132 6.98 -2.66 12.00
N HIS A 133 6.76 -2.60 10.67
CA HIS A 133 5.84 -1.63 10.09
C HIS A 133 4.39 -1.80 10.56
N MET A 134 3.95 -3.05 10.72
CA MET A 134 2.62 -3.34 11.26
C MET A 134 2.44 -2.81 12.68
N GLN A 135 3.50 -2.87 13.49
CA GLN A 135 3.48 -2.30 14.84
C GLN A 135 3.32 -0.78 14.82
N ASN A 136 4.01 -0.11 13.88
CA ASN A 136 3.86 1.33 13.67
C ASN A 136 2.43 1.70 13.24
N ILE A 137 1.83 0.94 12.34
CA ILE A 137 0.42 1.11 11.94
C ILE A 137 -0.51 0.98 13.15
N LEU A 138 -0.33 -0.09 13.96
CA LEU A 138 -1.11 -0.32 15.17
C LEU A 138 -1.01 0.85 16.15
N GLU A 139 0.19 1.35 16.40
CA GLU A 139 0.43 2.45 17.33
C GLU A 139 -0.25 3.74 16.89
N ILE A 140 -0.22 4.05 15.60
CA ILE A 140 -0.87 5.23 15.05
C ILE A 140 -2.38 5.08 15.11
N LEU A 141 -2.93 3.93 14.74
CA LEU A 141 -4.37 3.69 14.74
C LEU A 141 -4.95 3.63 16.16
N TYR A 142 -4.19 3.14 17.13
CA TYR A 142 -4.62 3.11 18.54
C TYR A 142 -4.86 4.50 19.14
N ARG A 143 -4.15 5.52 18.64
CA ARG A 143 -4.28 6.91 19.12
C ARG A 143 -5.40 7.69 18.45
N GLN A 144 -6.09 7.09 17.46
CA GLN A 144 -7.10 7.82 16.70
C GLN A 144 -8.36 8.08 17.52
N GLN A 145 -8.86 9.29 17.41
CA GLN A 145 -10.13 9.73 18.00
C GLN A 145 -10.89 10.54 16.96
N THR A 146 -12.21 10.47 17.01
CA THR A 146 -13.07 11.27 16.17
C THR A 146 -12.98 12.75 16.57
N ARG A 147 -13.20 13.63 15.60
CA ARG A 147 -13.29 15.07 15.80
C ARG A 147 -14.70 15.56 15.50
N PHE A 148 -15.18 16.59 16.24
CA PHE A 148 -16.43 17.29 15.97
C PHE A 148 -16.29 18.29 14.81
N ALA A 149 -15.68 17.84 13.71
CA ALA A 149 -15.47 18.64 12.51
C ALA A 149 -16.08 17.90 11.31
N GLU A 150 -16.48 18.64 10.31
CA GLU A 150 -16.86 18.06 9.02
C GLU A 150 -15.61 17.62 8.26
N SER A 151 -15.76 16.54 7.49
CA SER A 151 -14.66 15.97 6.71
C SER A 151 -14.42 16.81 5.46
N ASP A 152 -13.19 17.27 5.28
CA ASP A 152 -12.76 18.03 4.10
C ASP A 152 -12.05 17.10 3.10
N TYR A 153 -12.77 16.68 2.08
CA TYR A 153 -12.24 15.83 1.03
C TYR A 153 -11.27 16.56 0.10
N SER A 154 -11.35 17.89 -0.01
CA SER A 154 -10.38 18.68 -0.79
C SER A 154 -9.02 18.63 -0.12
N ALA A 155 -8.97 18.83 1.19
CA ALA A 155 -7.75 18.69 1.97
C ALA A 155 -7.17 17.27 1.92
N LEU A 156 -8.04 16.23 1.86
CA LEU A 156 -7.59 14.85 1.64
C LEU A 156 -6.92 14.68 0.28
N VAL A 157 -7.55 15.15 -0.80
CA VAL A 157 -7.02 15.01 -2.17
C VAL A 157 -5.68 15.73 -2.30
N ASP A 158 -5.56 16.94 -1.78
CA ASP A 158 -4.31 17.71 -1.80
C ASP A 158 -3.20 16.99 -1.04
N GLY A 159 -3.53 16.48 0.15
CA GLY A 159 -2.59 15.71 0.97
C GLY A 159 -2.14 14.41 0.30
N VAL A 160 -3.07 13.66 -0.31
CA VAL A 160 -2.75 12.43 -1.04
C VAL A 160 -1.86 12.73 -2.25
N ASN A 161 -2.17 13.76 -3.05
CA ASN A 161 -1.36 14.14 -4.21
C ASN A 161 0.05 14.56 -3.82
N LEU A 162 0.21 15.19 -2.65
CA LEU A 162 1.53 15.60 -2.16
C LEU A 162 2.38 14.41 -1.70
N HIS A 163 1.79 13.40 -1.05
CA HIS A 163 2.51 12.33 -0.36
C HIS A 163 2.55 11.01 -1.14
N VAL A 164 1.56 10.75 -2.01
CA VAL A 164 1.45 9.49 -2.76
C VAL A 164 1.85 9.71 -4.22
N SER A 165 3.12 9.57 -4.50
CA SER A 165 3.68 9.81 -5.85
C SER A 165 3.59 8.61 -6.80
N LYS A 166 3.43 7.39 -6.25
CA LYS A 166 3.35 6.15 -7.04
C LYS A 166 1.90 5.70 -7.17
N ARG A 167 1.60 4.98 -8.26
CA ARG A 167 0.29 4.36 -8.45
C ARG A 167 -0.03 3.45 -7.27
N SER A 168 -1.12 3.72 -6.58
CA SER A 168 -1.52 3.06 -5.35
C SER A 168 -3.01 2.70 -5.35
N LEU A 169 -3.38 1.69 -4.60
CA LEU A 169 -4.77 1.42 -4.26
C LEU A 169 -5.12 2.25 -3.02
N LEU A 170 -6.15 3.07 -3.13
CA LEU A 170 -6.67 3.88 -2.02
C LEU A 170 -8.03 3.29 -1.61
N VAL A 171 -8.18 2.97 -0.34
CA VAL A 171 -9.43 2.45 0.25
C VAL A 171 -9.89 3.41 1.33
N LEU A 172 -11.02 4.06 1.09
CA LEU A 172 -11.63 5.05 2.00
C LEU A 172 -12.67 4.35 2.89
N TYR A 173 -12.60 4.64 4.18
CA TYR A 173 -13.52 4.17 5.22
C TYR A 173 -14.27 5.34 5.87
#